data_a075c177a7830dc1ad3b5c9b5bbdb8b5
#
_entry.id   a075c177a7830dc1ad3b5c9b5bbdb8b5
#
_cell.length_a   1.000
_cell.length_b   1.000
_cell.length_c   1.000
_cell.angle_alpha   90.00
_cell.angle_beta   90.00
_cell.angle_gamma   90.00
#
_symmetry.space_group_name_H-M   'P 1'
#
loop_
_entity.id
_entity.type
_entity.pdbx_description
1 polymer ?
#
loop_
_entity_poly.entity_id
_entity_poly.type
_entity_poly.pdbx_seq_one_letter_code
_entity_poly.pdbx_strand_id
1 'polypeptide(L)'
;MTATPDAPAATSDAPFDLVVRGEQTLTTAGIVAREIGIRDGRIVAIEPLGSGLTGAEVIELADDQVMIPGLVDTHVHVNEPGRTEWEGFDSATRAAAAGGVTTLIDMPLNSIPPTGDVDALNAKRQAATGKLHIDVGFWGGAIPGNTADLRGLHDDGVFGFKCFLLHSGVDEFPHLDADEMEKDMAVLAGFDSMMIVHAEDSRAIDRAPSAEGNKYERFLKSRPRGAENVAIAEVIERARWTGVRAHILHLSSSDALPMLATAKRDGVRITVETCPHYLTLLAEEIPNGATAFKCCPPIREASNRELLWQGLLDGTIDCVVSDHSPSTAELKQLDVGDFQTAWGGVSSIQVAFTAVW
;
A
#
# COMPACT_ATOMS: atom_id res chain seq x y z
N MET A 1 23.73 7.87 -7.12
CA MET A 1 22.86 9.08 -7.08
C MET A 1 23.38 10.06 -8.10
N THR A 2 22.83 10.08 -9.30
CA THR A 2 23.12 11.10 -10.31
C THR A 2 22.09 12.21 -10.12
N ALA A 3 22.56 13.40 -9.80
CA ALA A 3 21.74 14.59 -9.68
C ALA A 3 20.99 14.81 -11.00
N THR A 4 19.67 14.88 -10.94
CA THR A 4 18.84 15.39 -12.04
C THR A 4 19.22 16.84 -12.29
N PRO A 5 19.40 17.28 -13.55
CA PRO A 5 19.73 18.67 -13.83
C PRO A 5 18.57 19.59 -13.44
N ASP A 6 18.91 20.75 -12.87
CA ASP A 6 17.99 21.83 -12.53
C ASP A 6 17.04 22.11 -13.71
N ALA A 7 15.77 22.10 -13.46
CA ALA A 7 14.79 22.57 -14.42
C ALA A 7 15.03 24.07 -14.66
N PRO A 8 14.99 24.55 -15.91
CA PRO A 8 15.20 25.96 -16.20
C PRO A 8 14.09 26.79 -15.56
N ALA A 9 14.48 27.89 -14.91
CA ALA A 9 13.56 28.88 -14.37
C ALA A 9 12.62 29.36 -15.49
N ALA A 10 11.34 29.09 -15.36
CA ALA A 10 10.31 29.50 -16.30
C ALA A 10 10.00 30.99 -16.07
N THR A 11 10.68 31.89 -16.78
CA THR A 11 10.23 33.29 -16.94
C THR A 11 9.16 33.36 -18.00
N SER A 12 7.90 33.10 -17.64
CA SER A 12 6.77 33.48 -18.47
C SER A 12 5.94 34.51 -17.74
N ASP A 13 5.70 35.69 -18.33
CA ASP A 13 4.89 36.80 -17.80
C ASP A 13 3.39 36.46 -17.64
N ALA A 14 2.99 35.23 -17.94
CA ALA A 14 1.62 34.78 -17.76
C ALA A 14 1.37 34.38 -16.30
N PRO A 15 0.26 34.82 -15.69
CA PRO A 15 -0.09 34.43 -14.32
C PRO A 15 -0.27 32.89 -14.22
N PHE A 16 -0.01 32.35 -13.01
CA PHE A 16 -0.31 30.95 -12.72
C PHE A 16 -1.82 30.73 -12.62
N ASP A 17 -2.29 29.49 -12.82
CA ASP A 17 -3.69 29.15 -12.59
C ASP A 17 -3.99 29.23 -11.10
N LEU A 18 -3.05 28.75 -10.28
CA LEU A 18 -3.13 28.76 -8.81
C LEU A 18 -1.74 29.07 -8.23
N VAL A 19 -1.73 29.90 -7.21
CA VAL A 19 -0.58 30.11 -6.31
C VAL A 19 -0.98 29.68 -4.91
N VAL A 20 -0.17 28.85 -4.25
CA VAL A 20 -0.34 28.50 -2.83
C VAL A 20 0.83 29.05 -2.04
N ARG A 21 0.57 29.76 -0.95
CA ARG A 21 1.60 30.38 -0.10
C ARG A 21 1.44 29.93 1.34
N GLY A 22 2.56 29.69 2.02
CA GLY A 22 2.55 29.37 3.44
C GLY A 22 3.91 29.45 4.09
N GLU A 23 3.91 29.72 5.37
CA GLU A 23 5.11 29.74 6.22
C GLU A 23 5.67 28.32 6.40
N GLN A 24 4.84 27.29 6.28
CA GLN A 24 5.21 25.91 6.53
C GLN A 24 4.92 25.05 5.29
N THR A 25 5.94 24.81 4.47
CA THR A 25 5.88 23.93 3.30
C THR A 25 6.91 22.82 3.44
N LEU A 26 6.46 21.57 3.40
CA LEU A 26 7.36 20.41 3.43
C LEU A 26 8.07 20.26 2.08
N THR A 27 9.38 20.32 2.12
CA THR A 27 10.28 20.16 0.95
C THR A 27 11.38 19.15 1.29
N THR A 28 12.23 18.83 0.30
CA THR A 28 13.43 18.02 0.53
C THR A 28 14.45 18.68 1.49
N ALA A 29 14.33 19.99 1.72
CA ALA A 29 15.16 20.73 2.68
C ALA A 29 14.49 20.85 4.07
N GLY A 30 13.36 20.18 4.30
CA GLY A 30 12.54 20.30 5.51
C GLY A 30 11.37 21.24 5.33
N ILE A 31 10.81 21.69 6.45
CA ILE A 31 9.67 22.64 6.47
C ILE A 31 10.21 24.06 6.34
N VAL A 32 9.81 24.77 5.28
CA VAL A 32 10.29 26.10 4.93
C VAL A 32 9.16 26.94 4.32
N ALA A 33 9.27 28.28 4.43
CA ALA A 33 8.28 29.20 3.85
C ALA A 33 8.41 29.26 2.31
N ARG A 34 7.31 29.03 1.58
CA ARG A 34 7.30 28.97 0.11
C ARG A 34 6.05 29.56 -0.52
N GLU A 35 6.21 30.00 -1.78
CA GLU A 35 5.15 30.21 -2.76
C GLU A 35 5.27 29.14 -3.85
N ILE A 36 4.16 28.48 -4.18
CA ILE A 36 4.11 27.43 -5.20
C ILE A 36 3.21 27.92 -6.34
N GLY A 37 3.76 28.02 -7.54
CA GLY A 37 3.02 28.37 -8.77
C GLY A 37 2.64 27.11 -9.54
N ILE A 38 1.34 26.99 -9.83
CA ILE A 38 0.74 25.86 -10.54
C ILE A 38 0.18 26.36 -11.87
N ARG A 39 0.43 25.63 -12.96
CA ARG A 39 -0.08 25.88 -14.30
C ARG A 39 -0.40 24.56 -14.98
N ASP A 40 -1.58 24.46 -15.61
CA ASP A 40 -2.04 23.25 -16.31
C ASP A 40 -1.94 22.00 -15.41
N GLY A 41 -2.33 22.14 -14.13
CA GLY A 41 -2.28 21.06 -13.13
C GLY A 41 -0.87 20.61 -12.71
N ARG A 42 0.18 21.38 -13.03
CA ARG A 42 1.58 21.08 -12.71
C ARG A 42 2.20 22.15 -11.83
N ILE A 43 3.00 21.75 -10.85
CA ILE A 43 3.89 22.65 -10.12
C ILE A 43 5.00 23.06 -11.08
N VAL A 44 5.05 24.37 -11.42
CA VAL A 44 6.05 24.93 -12.35
C VAL A 44 6.96 25.97 -11.70
N ALA A 45 6.65 26.40 -10.46
CA ALA A 45 7.50 27.27 -9.66
C ALA A 45 7.43 26.91 -8.19
N ILE A 46 8.56 26.93 -7.48
CA ILE A 46 8.67 26.80 -6.02
C ILE A 46 9.66 27.88 -5.56
N GLU A 47 9.13 28.98 -5.04
CA GLU A 47 9.92 30.17 -4.73
C GLU A 47 9.86 30.47 -3.21
N PRO A 48 10.83 31.24 -2.66
CA PRO A 48 10.73 31.75 -1.32
C PRO A 48 9.43 32.57 -1.11
N LEU A 49 8.85 32.49 0.09
CA LEU A 49 7.69 33.32 0.44
C LEU A 49 8.04 34.82 0.29
N GLY A 50 7.15 35.60 -0.34
CA GLY A 50 7.38 37.02 -0.66
C GLY A 50 8.02 37.26 -2.02
N SER A 51 8.24 36.22 -2.85
CA SER A 51 8.71 36.37 -4.23
C SER A 51 7.70 37.03 -5.17
N GLY A 52 6.43 37.10 -4.75
CA GLY A 52 5.38 37.83 -5.45
C GLY A 52 4.81 37.09 -6.66
N LEU A 53 4.75 35.76 -6.61
CA LEU A 53 4.06 34.98 -7.65
C LEU A 53 2.60 35.45 -7.76
N THR A 54 2.08 35.55 -9.00
CA THR A 54 0.69 35.95 -9.25
C THR A 54 -0.06 34.84 -9.99
N GLY A 55 -1.31 34.61 -9.60
CA GLY A 55 -2.18 33.58 -10.19
C GLY A 55 -3.61 34.05 -10.34
N ALA A 56 -4.38 33.30 -11.12
CA ALA A 56 -5.83 33.53 -11.25
C ALA A 56 -6.54 33.28 -9.91
N GLU A 57 -6.03 32.30 -9.15
CA GLU A 57 -6.43 32.01 -7.76
C GLU A 57 -5.19 32.05 -6.87
N VAL A 58 -5.34 32.52 -5.63
CA VAL A 58 -4.28 32.54 -4.62
C VAL A 58 -4.84 31.97 -3.32
N ILE A 59 -4.19 30.93 -2.80
CA ILE A 59 -4.49 30.35 -1.48
C ILE A 59 -3.39 30.77 -0.53
N GLU A 60 -3.77 31.51 0.50
CA GLU A 60 -2.89 31.90 1.62
C GLU A 60 -3.16 30.92 2.78
N LEU A 61 -2.15 30.14 3.17
CA LEU A 61 -2.27 29.25 4.32
C LEU A 61 -2.13 30.02 5.62
N ALA A 62 -2.90 29.62 6.62
CA ALA A 62 -2.74 30.14 7.97
C ALA A 62 -1.44 29.63 8.61
N ASP A 63 -0.95 30.32 9.64
CA ASP A 63 0.33 30.03 10.29
C ASP A 63 0.38 28.64 10.95
N ASP A 64 -0.77 28.05 11.27
CA ASP A 64 -0.93 26.71 11.85
C ASP A 64 -1.16 25.62 10.80
N GLN A 65 -1.13 25.97 9.52
CA GLN A 65 -1.30 25.03 8.40
C GLN A 65 0.06 24.66 7.77
N VAL A 66 0.23 23.39 7.48
CA VAL A 66 1.41 22.87 6.78
C VAL A 66 1.00 22.39 5.39
N MET A 67 1.68 22.88 4.37
CA MET A 67 1.55 22.36 3.00
C MET A 67 2.44 21.15 2.81
N ILE A 68 1.86 20.02 2.45
CA ILE A 68 2.56 18.78 2.12
C ILE A 68 2.26 18.37 0.68
N PRO A 69 3.13 17.59 0.01
CA PRO A 69 2.78 16.92 -1.23
C PRO A 69 1.54 16.03 -1.04
N GLY A 70 0.75 15.86 -2.11
CA GLY A 70 -0.34 14.88 -2.10
C GLY A 70 0.19 13.49 -1.77
N LEU A 71 -0.54 12.74 -0.94
CA LEU A 71 -0.11 11.41 -0.51
C LEU A 71 -0.27 10.40 -1.66
N VAL A 72 0.64 9.43 -1.71
CA VAL A 72 0.58 8.28 -2.60
C VAL A 72 0.35 7.03 -1.77
N ASP A 73 -0.76 6.33 -2.02
CA ASP A 73 -1.09 5.07 -1.35
C ASP A 73 -0.94 3.91 -2.34
N THR A 74 0.07 3.10 -2.13
CA THR A 74 0.41 2.00 -3.04
C THR A 74 -0.27 0.68 -2.69
N HIS A 75 -1.12 0.64 -1.64
CA HIS A 75 -1.79 -0.58 -1.21
C HIS A 75 -3.29 -0.33 -0.93
N VAL A 76 -4.08 -0.45 -1.98
CA VAL A 76 -5.54 -0.21 -1.92
C VAL A 76 -6.27 -1.31 -2.70
N HIS A 77 -7.37 -1.82 -2.14
CA HIS A 77 -8.25 -2.80 -2.80
C HIS A 77 -9.56 -2.13 -3.20
N VAL A 78 -9.74 -1.85 -4.50
CA VAL A 78 -10.96 -1.20 -5.00
C VAL A 78 -12.08 -2.19 -5.34
N ASN A 79 -11.82 -3.45 -5.51
CA ASN A 79 -12.78 -4.53 -5.73
C ASN A 79 -13.65 -4.44 -7.02
N GLU A 80 -13.42 -3.48 -7.89
CA GLU A 80 -14.13 -3.31 -9.16
C GLU A 80 -13.20 -3.63 -10.34
N PRO A 81 -13.71 -4.37 -11.35
CA PRO A 81 -15.04 -4.92 -11.53
C PRO A 81 -15.32 -6.18 -10.68
N GLY A 82 -16.58 -6.60 -10.65
CA GLY A 82 -17.03 -7.90 -10.16
C GLY A 82 -17.44 -7.96 -8.70
N ARG A 83 -16.91 -7.08 -7.83
CA ARG A 83 -17.28 -6.93 -6.41
C ARG A 83 -17.47 -5.46 -6.04
N THR A 84 -18.05 -4.68 -6.93
CA THR A 84 -18.30 -3.23 -6.75
C THR A 84 -19.14 -2.93 -5.50
N GLU A 85 -19.96 -3.88 -5.04
CA GLU A 85 -20.74 -3.78 -3.81
C GLU A 85 -19.84 -3.77 -2.53
N TRP A 86 -18.60 -4.25 -2.61
CA TRP A 86 -17.64 -4.11 -1.50
C TRP A 86 -17.06 -2.69 -1.47
N GLU A 87 -16.60 -2.22 -2.60
CA GLU A 87 -16.28 -0.83 -2.93
C GLU A 87 -15.90 -0.70 -4.40
N GLY A 88 -16.37 0.38 -5.04
CA GLY A 88 -16.02 0.72 -6.42
C GLY A 88 -15.08 1.92 -6.50
N PHE A 89 -14.61 2.25 -7.71
CA PHE A 89 -13.65 3.34 -7.96
C PHE A 89 -14.20 4.71 -7.53
N ASP A 90 -15.50 5.00 -7.72
CA ASP A 90 -16.06 6.31 -7.35
C ASP A 90 -15.96 6.55 -5.84
N SER A 91 -16.38 5.60 -4.99
CA SER A 91 -16.33 5.76 -3.54
C SER A 91 -14.89 5.72 -3.00
N ALA A 92 -14.06 4.77 -3.46
CA ALA A 92 -12.69 4.63 -3.02
C ALA A 92 -11.86 5.89 -3.31
N THR A 93 -11.97 6.46 -4.53
CA THR A 93 -11.20 7.64 -4.90
C THR A 93 -11.71 8.92 -4.24
N ARG A 94 -13.01 9.02 -3.89
CA ARG A 94 -13.52 10.09 -3.03
C ARG A 94 -13.00 9.99 -1.60
N ALA A 95 -12.98 8.78 -1.03
CA ALA A 95 -12.45 8.54 0.30
C ALA A 95 -10.94 8.85 0.35
N ALA A 96 -10.20 8.46 -0.68
CA ALA A 96 -8.80 8.78 -0.87
C ALA A 96 -8.56 10.31 -0.88
N ALA A 97 -9.28 11.04 -1.73
CA ALA A 97 -9.19 12.50 -1.80
C ALA A 97 -9.50 13.17 -0.44
N ALA A 98 -10.54 12.70 0.25
CA ALA A 98 -10.90 13.21 1.58
C ALA A 98 -9.83 12.90 2.64
N GLY A 99 -9.03 11.83 2.47
CA GLY A 99 -7.89 11.46 3.31
C GLY A 99 -6.57 12.12 2.92
N GLY A 100 -6.55 13.00 1.89
CA GLY A 100 -5.34 13.66 1.40
C GLY A 100 -4.51 12.81 0.42
N VAL A 101 -5.02 11.66 0.01
CA VAL A 101 -4.40 10.80 -1.01
C VAL A 101 -4.76 11.34 -2.39
N THR A 102 -3.76 11.61 -3.21
CA THR A 102 -3.92 12.13 -4.57
C THR A 102 -3.58 11.11 -5.65
N THR A 103 -2.96 10.01 -5.26
CA THR A 103 -2.62 8.90 -6.15
C THR A 103 -2.76 7.60 -5.38
N LEU A 104 -3.48 6.63 -5.91
CA LEU A 104 -3.52 5.28 -5.36
C LEU A 104 -3.11 4.24 -6.41
N ILE A 105 -2.56 3.12 -5.93
CA ILE A 105 -2.27 1.96 -6.78
C ILE A 105 -3.14 0.80 -6.31
N ASP A 106 -4.08 0.42 -7.19
CA ASP A 106 -5.06 -0.63 -6.88
C ASP A 106 -4.46 -2.03 -7.03
N MET A 107 -4.77 -2.89 -6.08
CA MET A 107 -4.31 -4.28 -6.04
C MET A 107 -4.97 -5.16 -7.11
N PRO A 108 -4.31 -6.25 -7.56
CA PRO A 108 -4.79 -7.08 -8.66
C PRO A 108 -5.99 -7.98 -8.31
N LEU A 109 -6.35 -8.06 -7.04
CA LEU A 109 -7.47 -8.84 -6.51
C LEU A 109 -8.30 -7.90 -5.63
N ASN A 110 -9.34 -8.25 -5.26
CA ASN A 110 -10.57 -8.96 -5.30
C ASN A 110 -11.45 -8.69 -6.55
N SER A 111 -11.02 -7.91 -7.51
CA SER A 111 -11.77 -7.73 -8.78
C SER A 111 -11.94 -9.06 -9.52
N ILE A 112 -12.99 -9.16 -10.33
CA ILE A 112 -13.28 -10.31 -11.18
C ILE A 112 -13.43 -9.81 -12.63
N PRO A 113 -12.52 -10.20 -13.54
CA PRO A 113 -11.33 -11.04 -13.30
C PRO A 113 -10.25 -10.34 -12.48
N PRO A 114 -9.36 -11.07 -11.78
CA PRO A 114 -8.17 -10.48 -11.18
C PRO A 114 -7.19 -10.05 -12.27
N THR A 115 -6.31 -9.08 -11.99
CA THR A 115 -5.39 -8.49 -12.99
C THR A 115 -4.21 -9.42 -13.27
N GLY A 116 -4.48 -10.61 -13.84
CA GLY A 116 -3.49 -11.65 -14.15
C GLY A 116 -2.95 -11.60 -15.57
N ASP A 117 -3.57 -10.85 -16.47
CA ASP A 117 -3.20 -10.65 -17.86
C ASP A 117 -3.62 -9.26 -18.36
N VAL A 118 -3.24 -8.92 -19.61
CA VAL A 118 -3.52 -7.61 -20.21
C VAL A 118 -5.02 -7.38 -20.44
N ASP A 119 -5.79 -8.42 -20.76
CA ASP A 119 -7.23 -8.29 -20.99
C ASP A 119 -7.96 -7.96 -19.68
N ALA A 120 -7.57 -8.60 -18.58
CA ALA A 120 -8.08 -8.29 -17.25
C ALA A 120 -7.69 -6.87 -16.79
N LEU A 121 -6.45 -6.42 -17.07
CA LEU A 121 -6.03 -5.04 -16.82
C LEU A 121 -6.89 -4.04 -17.61
N ASN A 122 -7.17 -4.32 -18.86
CA ASN A 122 -8.02 -3.47 -19.71
C ASN A 122 -9.47 -3.44 -19.22
N ALA A 123 -10.02 -4.57 -18.76
CA ALA A 123 -11.34 -4.62 -18.14
C ALA A 123 -11.40 -3.73 -16.88
N LYS A 124 -10.36 -3.76 -16.04
CA LYS A 124 -10.25 -2.91 -14.85
C LYS A 124 -10.14 -1.42 -15.20
N ARG A 125 -9.32 -1.06 -16.17
CA ARG A 125 -9.22 0.32 -16.68
C ARG A 125 -10.55 0.84 -17.23
N GLN A 126 -11.28 -0.01 -17.95
CA GLN A 126 -12.60 0.35 -18.46
C GLN A 126 -13.60 0.58 -17.33
N ALA A 127 -13.57 -0.26 -16.30
CA ALA A 127 -14.42 -0.12 -15.11
C ALA A 127 -14.14 1.19 -14.34
N ALA A 128 -12.89 1.66 -14.33
CA ALA A 128 -12.47 2.90 -13.69
C ALA A 128 -12.85 4.17 -14.48
N THR A 129 -13.08 4.04 -15.80
CA THR A 129 -13.30 5.20 -16.69
C THR A 129 -14.48 6.06 -16.24
N GLY A 130 -14.24 7.35 -16.03
CA GLY A 130 -15.26 8.35 -15.65
C GLY A 130 -15.67 8.29 -14.16
N LYS A 131 -14.99 7.49 -13.34
CA LYS A 131 -15.28 7.33 -11.91
C LYS A 131 -14.18 7.86 -10.98
N LEU A 132 -13.04 8.26 -11.54
CA LEU A 132 -11.86 8.62 -10.76
C LEU A 132 -11.91 10.09 -10.31
N HIS A 133 -11.61 10.33 -9.04
CA HIS A 133 -11.47 11.65 -8.42
C HIS A 133 -10.01 12.02 -8.12
N ILE A 134 -9.11 11.04 -8.23
CA ILE A 134 -7.65 11.16 -8.08
C ILE A 134 -6.96 10.28 -9.13
N ASP A 135 -5.65 10.35 -9.22
CA ASP A 135 -4.87 9.47 -10.08
C ASP A 135 -4.88 8.02 -9.56
N VAL A 136 -5.04 7.06 -10.49
CA VAL A 136 -5.08 5.63 -10.16
C VAL A 136 -4.14 4.84 -11.05
N GLY A 137 -3.28 4.05 -10.42
CA GLY A 137 -2.46 3.04 -11.08
C GLY A 137 -2.88 1.62 -10.67
N PHE A 138 -2.22 0.62 -11.25
CA PHE A 138 -2.59 -0.79 -11.05
C PHE A 138 -1.37 -1.66 -10.81
N TRP A 139 -1.52 -2.64 -9.92
CA TRP A 139 -0.62 -3.78 -9.79
C TRP A 139 -1.10 -4.93 -10.69
N GLY A 140 -0.16 -5.69 -11.26
CA GLY A 140 -0.43 -6.99 -11.85
C GLY A 140 -0.41 -8.10 -10.80
N GLY A 141 -1.02 -9.23 -11.11
CA GLY A 141 -0.96 -10.44 -10.29
C GLY A 141 0.12 -11.39 -10.81
N ALA A 142 0.89 -11.99 -9.90
CA ALA A 142 1.72 -13.17 -10.16
C ALA A 142 1.05 -14.37 -9.47
N ILE A 143 0.48 -15.26 -10.26
CA ILE A 143 -0.31 -16.43 -9.84
C ILE A 143 0.14 -17.67 -10.60
N PRO A 144 -0.14 -18.87 -10.11
CA PRO A 144 0.24 -20.10 -10.82
C PRO A 144 -0.19 -20.10 -12.28
N GLY A 145 0.77 -20.33 -13.18
CA GLY A 145 0.52 -20.49 -14.61
C GLY A 145 0.57 -19.22 -15.46
N ASN A 146 0.64 -18.01 -14.89
CA ASN A 146 0.65 -16.76 -15.66
C ASN A 146 2.04 -16.13 -15.88
N THR A 147 3.12 -16.86 -15.60
CA THR A 147 4.50 -16.35 -15.79
C THR A 147 4.74 -15.73 -17.18
N ALA A 148 4.09 -16.25 -18.22
CA ALA A 148 4.22 -15.75 -19.60
C ALA A 148 3.56 -14.39 -19.81
N ASP A 149 2.56 -14.02 -18.99
CA ASP A 149 1.79 -12.79 -19.11
C ASP A 149 2.44 -11.61 -18.39
N LEU A 150 3.39 -11.88 -17.45
CA LEU A 150 4.05 -10.86 -16.63
C LEU A 150 4.74 -9.79 -17.48
N ARG A 151 5.39 -10.18 -18.58
CA ARG A 151 6.04 -9.22 -19.47
C ARG A 151 5.04 -8.34 -20.17
N GLY A 152 3.93 -8.89 -20.67
CA GLY A 152 2.87 -8.13 -21.32
C GLY A 152 2.22 -7.10 -20.38
N LEU A 153 1.92 -7.51 -19.15
CA LEU A 153 1.40 -6.61 -18.10
C LEU A 153 2.40 -5.48 -17.76
N HIS A 154 3.69 -5.79 -17.66
CA HIS A 154 4.73 -4.79 -17.40
C HIS A 154 4.80 -3.74 -18.54
N ASP A 155 4.86 -4.21 -19.78
CA ASP A 155 4.93 -3.34 -20.96
C ASP A 155 3.65 -2.48 -21.12
N ASP A 156 2.51 -2.97 -20.59
CA ASP A 156 1.24 -2.26 -20.55
C ASP A 156 1.09 -1.37 -19.29
N GLY A 157 2.12 -1.26 -18.45
CA GLY A 157 2.31 -0.21 -17.44
C GLY A 157 1.78 -0.50 -16.06
N VAL A 158 1.70 -1.77 -15.63
CA VAL A 158 1.53 -2.08 -14.19
C VAL A 158 2.80 -1.71 -13.42
N PHE A 159 2.66 -1.32 -12.14
CA PHE A 159 3.78 -0.89 -11.30
C PHE A 159 4.68 -2.04 -10.81
N GLY A 160 4.19 -3.26 -10.88
CA GLY A 160 4.84 -4.49 -10.46
C GLY A 160 3.78 -5.57 -10.23
N PHE A 161 4.12 -6.62 -9.47
CA PHE A 161 3.31 -7.83 -9.40
C PHE A 161 3.12 -8.32 -7.98
N LYS A 162 1.85 -8.49 -7.58
CA LYS A 162 1.49 -9.06 -6.28
C LYS A 162 1.39 -10.57 -6.34
N CYS A 163 1.94 -11.23 -5.31
CA CYS A 163 1.65 -12.63 -5.01
C CYS A 163 1.32 -12.85 -3.54
N PHE A 164 0.77 -14.04 -3.26
CA PHE A 164 0.54 -14.59 -1.93
C PHE A 164 1.35 -15.87 -1.75
N LEU A 165 1.74 -16.20 -0.52
CA LEU A 165 2.38 -17.47 -0.15
C LEU A 165 1.44 -18.39 0.67
N LEU A 166 0.18 -17.97 0.79
CA LEU A 166 -0.91 -18.75 1.34
C LEU A 166 -2.19 -18.39 0.57
N HIS A 167 -3.27 -19.15 0.78
CA HIS A 167 -4.56 -18.86 0.16
C HIS A 167 -5.01 -17.41 0.40
N SER A 168 -5.28 -16.67 -0.67
CA SER A 168 -5.56 -15.22 -0.64
C SER A 168 -6.92 -14.85 -0.03
N GLY A 169 -7.80 -15.83 0.14
CA GLY A 169 -9.19 -15.66 0.52
C GLY A 169 -10.16 -15.80 -0.66
N VAL A 170 -9.67 -15.69 -1.90
CA VAL A 170 -10.48 -15.82 -3.12
C VAL A 170 -9.85 -16.86 -4.07
N ASP A 171 -10.69 -17.72 -4.66
CA ASP A 171 -10.22 -18.85 -5.47
C ASP A 171 -9.61 -18.41 -6.81
N GLU A 172 -10.04 -17.28 -7.35
CA GLU A 172 -9.55 -16.72 -8.62
C GLU A 172 -8.14 -16.11 -8.51
N PHE A 173 -7.60 -15.95 -7.28
CA PHE A 173 -6.23 -15.47 -7.06
C PHE A 173 -5.45 -16.46 -6.20
N PRO A 174 -5.06 -17.62 -6.75
CA PRO A 174 -4.31 -18.65 -6.02
C PRO A 174 -2.91 -18.17 -5.64
N HIS A 175 -2.35 -18.74 -4.58
CA HIS A 175 -1.01 -18.43 -4.11
C HIS A 175 0.07 -19.17 -4.90
N LEU A 176 1.29 -18.61 -4.90
CA LEU A 176 2.49 -19.27 -5.40
C LEU A 176 3.11 -20.14 -4.30
N ASP A 177 3.69 -21.26 -4.71
CA ASP A 177 4.70 -21.91 -3.88
C ASP A 177 6.07 -21.21 -4.02
N ALA A 178 7.04 -21.68 -3.26
CA ALA A 178 8.36 -21.08 -3.23
C ALA A 178 9.11 -21.16 -4.57
N ASP A 179 8.97 -22.27 -5.30
CA ASP A 179 9.65 -22.50 -6.57
C ASP A 179 8.99 -21.68 -7.69
N GLU A 180 7.67 -21.58 -7.68
CA GLU A 180 6.90 -20.72 -8.58
C GLU A 180 7.25 -19.24 -8.35
N MET A 181 7.32 -18.81 -7.08
CA MET A 181 7.72 -17.43 -6.74
C MET A 181 9.14 -17.12 -7.24
N GLU A 182 10.12 -18.03 -7.05
CA GLU A 182 11.49 -17.86 -7.54
C GLU A 182 11.52 -17.72 -9.06
N LYS A 183 10.78 -18.57 -9.77
CA LYS A 183 10.67 -18.52 -11.23
C LYS A 183 10.13 -17.18 -11.71
N ASP A 184 9.06 -16.69 -11.11
CA ASP A 184 8.46 -15.39 -11.47
C ASP A 184 9.41 -14.25 -11.11
N MET A 185 10.05 -14.28 -9.94
CA MET A 185 11.07 -13.31 -9.55
C MET A 185 12.22 -13.23 -10.55
N ALA A 186 12.70 -14.37 -11.05
CA ALA A 186 13.76 -14.40 -12.06
C ALA A 186 13.31 -13.75 -13.38
N VAL A 187 12.06 -13.97 -13.80
CA VAL A 187 11.48 -13.30 -14.98
C VAL A 187 11.37 -11.79 -14.77
N LEU A 188 10.86 -11.36 -13.62
CA LEU A 188 10.70 -9.94 -13.26
C LEU A 188 12.04 -9.21 -13.18
N ALA A 189 13.09 -9.87 -12.66
CA ALA A 189 14.45 -9.33 -12.62
C ALA A 189 14.98 -9.00 -14.03
N GLY A 190 14.59 -9.81 -15.04
CA GLY A 190 15.01 -9.64 -16.43
C GLY A 190 14.55 -8.33 -17.08
N PHE A 191 13.57 -7.63 -16.52
CA PHE A 191 13.08 -6.33 -16.98
C PHE A 191 12.91 -5.30 -15.85
N ASP A 192 13.64 -5.48 -14.76
CA ASP A 192 13.72 -4.60 -13.59
C ASP A 192 12.37 -4.27 -12.94
N SER A 193 11.43 -5.19 -12.98
CA SER A 193 10.15 -5.04 -12.32
C SER A 193 10.24 -5.40 -10.82
N MET A 194 9.12 -5.26 -10.10
CA MET A 194 9.03 -5.49 -8.65
C MET A 194 8.02 -6.59 -8.36
N MET A 195 8.36 -7.47 -7.41
CA MET A 195 7.39 -8.37 -6.79
C MET A 195 7.03 -7.88 -5.39
N ILE A 196 5.74 -7.69 -5.13
CA ILE A 196 5.20 -7.33 -3.83
C ILE A 196 4.49 -8.55 -3.23
N VAL A 197 4.79 -8.89 -1.97
CA VAL A 197 4.45 -10.21 -1.41
C VAL A 197 3.64 -10.08 -0.13
N HIS A 198 2.44 -10.71 -0.13
CA HIS A 198 1.77 -11.06 1.12
C HIS A 198 2.50 -12.26 1.72
N ALA A 199 3.37 -11.98 2.67
CA ALA A 199 4.33 -12.95 3.19
C ALA A 199 3.86 -13.59 4.51
N GLU A 200 2.98 -14.58 4.43
CA GLU A 200 2.63 -15.50 5.52
C GLU A 200 2.81 -16.95 5.03
N ASP A 201 3.47 -17.80 5.81
CA ASP A 201 3.72 -19.21 5.49
C ASP A 201 2.46 -20.05 5.76
N SER A 202 1.93 -20.69 4.71
CA SER A 202 0.71 -21.51 4.78
C SER A 202 0.82 -22.65 5.79
N ARG A 203 1.98 -23.31 5.89
CA ARG A 203 2.20 -24.45 6.80
C ARG A 203 2.22 -24.02 8.26
N ALA A 204 2.69 -22.80 8.55
CA ALA A 204 2.64 -22.23 9.89
C ALA A 204 1.20 -21.90 10.29
N ILE A 205 0.40 -21.36 9.36
CA ILE A 205 -1.03 -21.08 9.56
C ILE A 205 -1.82 -22.38 9.75
N ASP A 206 -1.61 -23.40 8.92
CA ASP A 206 -2.32 -24.68 9.01
C ASP A 206 -2.07 -25.43 10.33
N ARG A 207 -0.93 -25.20 10.97
CA ARG A 207 -0.57 -25.78 12.26
C ARG A 207 -1.03 -24.95 13.47
N ALA A 208 -1.45 -23.72 13.22
CA ALA A 208 -1.89 -22.82 14.26
C ALA A 208 -3.27 -23.21 14.83
N PRO A 209 -3.62 -22.79 16.06
CA PRO A 209 -4.94 -23.01 16.62
C PRO A 209 -6.05 -22.38 15.78
N SER A 210 -7.27 -22.95 15.84
CA SER A 210 -8.44 -22.37 15.19
C SER A 210 -8.77 -20.98 15.74
N ALA A 211 -9.22 -20.08 14.84
CA ALA A 211 -9.70 -18.74 15.17
C ALA A 211 -11.17 -18.71 15.61
N GLU A 212 -11.86 -19.88 15.66
CA GLU A 212 -13.28 -19.99 15.92
C GLU A 212 -13.74 -19.23 17.16
N GLY A 213 -14.83 -18.47 17.00
CA GLY A 213 -15.48 -17.71 18.06
C GLY A 213 -15.16 -16.22 18.04
N ASN A 214 -15.62 -15.54 19.07
CA ASN A 214 -15.66 -14.08 19.12
C ASN A 214 -14.45 -13.42 19.81
N LYS A 215 -13.43 -14.18 20.25
CA LYS A 215 -12.27 -13.62 20.95
C LYS A 215 -11.14 -13.28 19.98
N TYR A 216 -10.73 -12.02 19.93
CA TYR A 216 -9.61 -11.58 19.09
C TYR A 216 -8.31 -12.33 19.40
N GLU A 217 -8.06 -12.66 20.66
CA GLU A 217 -6.88 -13.45 21.08
C GLU A 217 -6.78 -14.81 20.35
N ARG A 218 -7.91 -15.47 20.07
CA ARG A 218 -7.91 -16.72 19.30
C ARG A 218 -7.51 -16.48 17.84
N PHE A 219 -8.05 -15.42 17.24
CA PHE A 219 -7.66 -15.02 15.90
C PHE A 219 -6.17 -14.67 15.82
N LEU A 220 -5.66 -13.90 16.79
CA LEU A 220 -4.24 -13.56 16.87
C LEU A 220 -3.35 -14.82 16.96
N LYS A 221 -3.74 -15.82 17.77
CA LYS A 221 -3.03 -17.09 17.90
C LYS A 221 -3.10 -17.96 16.63
N SER A 222 -4.15 -17.81 15.82
CA SER A 222 -4.29 -18.54 14.56
C SER A 222 -3.36 -18.01 13.46
N ARG A 223 -2.77 -16.82 13.65
CA ARG A 223 -1.82 -16.19 12.73
C ARG A 223 -0.55 -15.78 13.48
N PRO A 224 0.28 -16.76 13.87
CA PRO A 224 1.46 -16.50 14.68
C PRO A 224 2.49 -15.66 13.92
N ARG A 225 3.30 -14.87 14.64
CA ARG A 225 4.40 -14.08 14.06
C ARG A 225 5.34 -14.92 13.21
N GLY A 226 5.55 -16.19 13.61
CA GLY A 226 6.37 -17.14 12.86
C GLY A 226 5.91 -17.38 11.42
N ALA A 227 4.61 -17.20 11.12
CA ALA A 227 4.12 -17.32 9.74
C ALA A 227 4.69 -16.20 8.85
N GLU A 228 4.68 -14.95 9.33
CA GLU A 228 5.32 -13.83 8.60
C GLU A 228 6.84 -14.03 8.54
N ASN A 229 7.48 -14.35 9.67
CA ASN A 229 8.94 -14.43 9.75
C ASN A 229 9.54 -15.47 8.79
N VAL A 230 8.92 -16.65 8.68
CA VAL A 230 9.37 -17.71 7.75
C VAL A 230 9.18 -17.30 6.30
N ALA A 231 8.01 -16.78 5.96
CA ALA A 231 7.73 -16.33 4.59
C ALA A 231 8.63 -15.16 4.17
N ILE A 232 8.87 -14.18 5.04
CA ILE A 232 9.77 -13.06 4.77
C ILE A 232 11.20 -13.54 4.57
N ALA A 233 11.70 -14.49 5.37
CA ALA A 233 13.02 -15.07 5.19
C ALA A 233 13.15 -15.75 3.80
N GLU A 234 12.11 -16.43 3.36
CA GLU A 234 12.05 -17.06 2.04
C GLU A 234 12.08 -16.04 0.91
N VAL A 235 11.31 -14.95 1.02
CA VAL A 235 11.34 -13.85 0.04
C VAL A 235 12.73 -13.21 -0.03
N ILE A 236 13.39 -12.96 1.11
CA ILE A 236 14.73 -12.37 1.16
C ILE A 236 15.74 -13.26 0.39
N GLU A 237 15.74 -14.56 0.62
CA GLU A 237 16.69 -15.46 -0.04
C GLU A 237 16.46 -15.52 -1.54
N ARG A 238 15.20 -15.62 -2.00
CA ARG A 238 14.88 -15.62 -3.43
C ARG A 238 15.18 -14.28 -4.11
N ALA A 239 14.92 -13.16 -3.43
CA ALA A 239 15.31 -11.86 -3.94
C ALA A 239 16.86 -11.73 -4.06
N ARG A 240 17.62 -12.32 -3.12
CA ARG A 240 19.07 -12.39 -3.16
C ARG A 240 19.57 -13.20 -4.38
N TRP A 241 18.96 -14.33 -4.66
CA TRP A 241 19.39 -15.22 -5.75
C TRP A 241 19.00 -14.68 -7.13
N THR A 242 17.83 -14.10 -7.25
CA THR A 242 17.32 -13.62 -8.54
C THR A 242 17.72 -12.19 -8.86
N GLY A 243 18.06 -11.38 -7.83
CA GLY A 243 18.33 -9.95 -7.98
C GLY A 243 17.10 -9.09 -8.25
N VAL A 244 15.89 -9.64 -8.10
CA VAL A 244 14.64 -8.91 -8.28
C VAL A 244 14.48 -7.80 -7.24
N ARG A 245 13.70 -6.78 -7.56
CA ARG A 245 13.16 -5.85 -6.57
C ARG A 245 11.99 -6.54 -5.86
N ALA A 246 12.13 -6.75 -4.55
CA ALA A 246 11.07 -7.33 -3.72
C ALA A 246 10.53 -6.30 -2.73
N HIS A 247 9.25 -6.44 -2.38
CA HIS A 247 8.63 -5.60 -1.36
C HIS A 247 7.74 -6.44 -0.46
N ILE A 248 7.94 -6.31 0.85
CA ILE A 248 7.11 -6.96 1.85
C ILE A 248 5.92 -6.06 2.16
N LEU A 249 4.73 -6.56 1.88
CA LEU A 249 3.47 -5.87 2.13
C LEU A 249 3.10 -5.91 3.62
N HIS A 250 2.42 -4.86 4.10
CA HIS A 250 1.70 -4.80 5.38
C HIS A 250 2.38 -5.53 6.55
N LEU A 251 3.69 -5.28 6.78
CA LEU A 251 4.44 -5.90 7.87
C LEU A 251 3.75 -5.66 9.22
N SER A 252 3.31 -6.75 9.84
CA SER A 252 2.68 -6.75 11.16
C SER A 252 3.62 -7.27 12.25
N SER A 253 4.46 -8.27 11.96
CA SER A 253 5.40 -8.85 12.93
C SER A 253 6.69 -8.05 13.05
N SER A 254 6.91 -7.39 14.18
CA SER A 254 8.18 -6.70 14.47
C SER A 254 9.39 -7.65 14.59
N ASP A 255 9.16 -8.96 14.78
CA ASP A 255 10.24 -9.95 14.90
C ASP A 255 11.03 -10.10 13.59
N ALA A 256 10.45 -9.69 12.44
CA ALA A 256 11.12 -9.71 11.14
C ALA A 256 12.09 -8.54 10.92
N LEU A 257 11.99 -7.45 11.70
CA LEU A 257 12.80 -6.23 11.50
C LEU A 257 14.32 -6.49 11.48
N PRO A 258 14.92 -7.30 12.40
CA PRO A 258 16.36 -7.53 12.36
C PRO A 258 16.85 -8.23 11.09
N MET A 259 16.07 -9.19 10.53
CA MET A 259 16.44 -9.88 9.30
C MET A 259 16.29 -8.97 8.08
N LEU A 260 15.26 -8.14 8.04
CA LEU A 260 15.03 -7.16 6.98
C LEU A 260 16.14 -6.09 6.96
N ALA A 261 16.49 -5.53 8.12
CA ALA A 261 17.61 -4.61 8.25
C ALA A 261 18.94 -5.22 7.79
N THR A 262 19.16 -6.53 8.10
CA THR A 262 20.35 -7.25 7.64
C THR A 262 20.33 -7.44 6.13
N ALA A 263 19.23 -7.88 5.54
CA ALA A 263 19.08 -8.06 4.11
C ALA A 263 19.35 -6.77 3.33
N LYS A 264 18.83 -5.63 3.81
CA LYS A 264 19.08 -4.30 3.23
C LYS A 264 20.58 -3.94 3.27
N ARG A 265 21.24 -4.12 4.43
CA ARG A 265 22.68 -3.88 4.55
C ARG A 265 23.53 -4.77 3.62
N ASP A 266 23.09 -6.00 3.40
CA ASP A 266 23.75 -6.94 2.51
C ASP A 266 23.49 -6.66 1.01
N GLY A 267 22.70 -5.62 0.70
CA GLY A 267 22.43 -5.19 -0.66
C GLY A 267 21.31 -5.95 -1.37
N VAL A 268 20.49 -6.72 -0.64
CA VAL A 268 19.26 -7.29 -1.20
C VAL A 268 18.31 -6.15 -1.56
N ARG A 269 17.78 -6.17 -2.77
CA ARG A 269 16.85 -5.14 -3.26
C ARG A 269 15.45 -5.34 -2.66
N ILE A 270 15.33 -5.10 -1.36
CA ILE A 270 14.09 -5.30 -0.60
C ILE A 270 13.64 -4.02 0.08
N THR A 271 12.33 -3.77 0.03
CA THR A 271 11.64 -2.70 0.75
C THR A 271 10.47 -3.28 1.55
N VAL A 272 9.95 -2.50 2.49
CA VAL A 272 8.94 -2.98 3.46
C VAL A 272 7.95 -1.86 3.73
N GLU A 273 6.67 -2.18 3.77
CA GLU A 273 5.61 -1.28 4.22
C GLU A 273 4.95 -1.80 5.51
N THR A 274 4.33 -0.90 6.25
CA THR A 274 3.41 -1.24 7.35
C THR A 274 2.14 -0.40 7.22
N CYS A 275 1.15 -0.63 8.11
CA CYS A 275 -0.15 -0.01 7.99
C CYS A 275 -0.55 0.78 9.25
N PRO A 276 -1.39 1.84 9.12
CA PRO A 276 -1.86 2.62 10.26
C PRO A 276 -2.51 1.79 11.36
N HIS A 277 -3.27 0.75 11.01
CA HIS A 277 -3.92 -0.10 11.99
C HIS A 277 -2.93 -0.92 12.84
N TYR A 278 -1.72 -1.23 12.33
CA TYR A 278 -0.65 -1.85 13.15
C TYR A 278 0.11 -0.83 14.01
N LEU A 279 0.06 0.45 13.66
CA LEU A 279 0.75 1.53 14.36
C LEU A 279 -0.11 2.21 15.43
N THR A 280 -1.43 2.03 15.37
CA THR A 280 -2.37 2.77 16.23
C THR A 280 -3.26 1.90 17.09
N LEU A 281 -3.64 0.71 16.61
CA LEU A 281 -4.51 -0.21 17.33
C LEU A 281 -3.72 -1.25 18.12
N LEU A 282 -4.34 -1.81 19.15
CA LEU A 282 -3.75 -2.81 20.05
C LEU A 282 -4.64 -4.05 20.11
N ALA A 283 -4.02 -5.23 20.00
CA ALA A 283 -4.73 -6.50 20.11
C ALA A 283 -5.45 -6.65 21.46
N GLU A 284 -4.85 -6.11 22.52
CA GLU A 284 -5.38 -6.15 23.89
C GLU A 284 -6.67 -5.31 24.06
N GLU A 285 -6.89 -4.34 23.18
CA GLU A 285 -8.02 -3.40 23.25
C GLU A 285 -9.17 -3.78 22.32
N ILE A 286 -8.97 -4.77 21.43
CA ILE A 286 -10.01 -5.18 20.48
C ILE A 286 -11.13 -5.93 21.23
N PRO A 287 -12.37 -5.41 21.20
CA PRO A 287 -13.48 -6.04 21.89
C PRO A 287 -13.84 -7.41 21.30
N ASN A 288 -14.40 -8.28 22.12
CA ASN A 288 -14.94 -9.56 21.65
C ASN A 288 -16.01 -9.32 20.58
N GLY A 289 -15.94 -10.05 19.48
CA GLY A 289 -16.89 -9.96 18.37
C GLY A 289 -16.67 -8.74 17.44
N ALA A 290 -15.69 -7.90 17.70
CA ALA A 290 -15.41 -6.73 16.87
C ALA A 290 -14.68 -7.11 15.57
N THR A 291 -15.33 -7.85 14.70
CA THR A 291 -14.78 -8.37 13.44
C THR A 291 -14.41 -7.28 12.43
N ALA A 292 -14.85 -6.04 12.64
CA ALA A 292 -14.36 -4.87 11.88
C ALA A 292 -12.84 -4.69 11.99
N PHE A 293 -12.21 -5.18 13.07
CA PHE A 293 -10.75 -5.14 13.28
C PHE A 293 -10.01 -6.36 12.72
N LYS A 294 -10.72 -7.31 12.09
CA LYS A 294 -10.07 -8.47 11.47
C LYS A 294 -9.34 -8.07 10.20
N CYS A 295 -8.02 -8.26 10.17
CA CYS A 295 -7.17 -8.14 8.99
C CYS A 295 -6.08 -9.24 9.00
N CYS A 296 -5.49 -9.52 7.88
CA CYS A 296 -4.46 -10.54 7.72
C CYS A 296 -3.26 -9.93 6.98
N PRO A 297 -2.10 -9.90 7.64
CA PRO A 297 -1.76 -10.30 9.02
C PRO A 297 -2.57 -9.55 10.11
N PRO A 298 -2.62 -10.07 11.36
CA PRO A 298 -3.44 -9.48 12.41
C PRO A 298 -2.80 -8.24 13.07
N ILE A 299 -3.63 -7.39 13.69
CA ILE A 299 -3.19 -6.36 14.63
C ILE A 299 -2.60 -7.08 15.86
N ARG A 300 -1.39 -6.66 16.28
CA ARG A 300 -0.64 -7.31 17.36
C ARG A 300 -0.61 -6.48 18.64
N GLU A 301 0.14 -6.95 19.60
CA GLU A 301 0.23 -6.42 20.96
C GLU A 301 0.96 -5.06 21.01
N ALA A 302 0.76 -4.31 22.10
CA ALA A 302 1.38 -3.00 22.33
C ALA A 302 2.91 -3.03 22.16
N SER A 303 3.58 -4.04 22.70
CA SER A 303 5.04 -4.17 22.57
C SER A 303 5.51 -4.34 21.13
N ASN A 304 4.72 -4.99 20.29
CA ASN A 304 5.00 -5.14 18.86
C ASN A 304 4.83 -3.81 18.12
N ARG A 305 3.76 -3.07 18.43
CA ARG A 305 3.52 -1.74 17.83
C ARG A 305 4.69 -0.79 18.06
N GLU A 306 5.20 -0.71 19.28
CA GLU A 306 6.34 0.15 19.61
C GLU A 306 7.59 -0.19 18.78
N LEU A 307 7.83 -1.48 18.51
CA LEU A 307 8.94 -1.91 17.66
C LEU A 307 8.71 -1.58 16.18
N LEU A 308 7.47 -1.62 15.68
CA LEU A 308 7.16 -1.16 14.31
C LEU A 308 7.44 0.34 14.15
N TRP A 309 7.06 1.17 15.13
CA TRP A 309 7.41 2.59 15.14
C TRP A 309 8.93 2.79 15.13
N GLN A 310 9.67 1.98 15.90
CA GLN A 310 11.13 2.02 15.86
C GLN A 310 11.67 1.64 14.48
N GLY A 311 11.07 0.63 13.81
CA GLY A 311 11.45 0.23 12.46
C GLY A 311 11.22 1.31 11.39
N LEU A 312 10.21 2.19 11.58
CA LEU A 312 10.03 3.39 10.75
C LEU A 312 11.11 4.43 11.02
N LEU A 313 11.41 4.69 12.29
CA LEU A 313 12.39 5.70 12.70
C LEU A 313 13.82 5.36 12.25
N ASP A 314 14.20 4.08 12.26
CA ASP A 314 15.53 3.63 11.81
C ASP A 314 15.63 3.31 10.31
N GLY A 315 14.51 3.43 9.57
CA GLY A 315 14.45 3.22 8.13
C GLY A 315 14.44 1.74 7.70
N THR A 316 14.20 0.81 8.62
CA THR A 316 13.97 -0.59 8.26
C THR A 316 12.64 -0.75 7.53
N ILE A 317 11.60 -0.02 7.95
CA ILE A 317 10.32 0.10 7.24
C ILE A 317 10.40 1.36 6.37
N ASP A 318 10.07 1.24 5.09
CA ASP A 318 10.25 2.29 4.08
C ASP A 318 9.06 3.24 3.98
N CYS A 319 7.86 2.75 4.20
CA CYS A 319 6.63 3.54 4.06
C CYS A 319 5.46 2.99 4.88
N VAL A 320 4.43 3.82 4.99
CA VAL A 320 3.13 3.49 5.56
C VAL A 320 2.09 3.60 4.45
N VAL A 321 1.26 2.58 4.31
CA VAL A 321 0.18 2.48 3.32
C VAL A 321 -1.11 2.09 4.02
N SER A 322 -2.27 2.36 3.42
CA SER A 322 -3.54 2.11 4.13
C SER A 322 -3.89 0.63 4.25
N ASP A 323 -3.50 -0.19 3.28
CA ASP A 323 -4.09 -1.52 3.05
C ASP A 323 -5.64 -1.46 3.14
N HIS A 324 -6.19 -0.41 2.49
CA HIS A 324 -7.64 -0.22 2.44
C HIS A 324 -8.27 -1.42 1.74
N SER A 325 -9.00 -2.22 2.51
CA SER A 325 -9.59 -3.48 2.05
C SER A 325 -11.03 -3.61 2.58
N PRO A 326 -11.98 -2.89 1.99
CA PRO A 326 -13.37 -2.87 2.43
C PRO A 326 -14.11 -4.13 2.00
N SER A 327 -15.19 -4.42 2.73
CA SER A 327 -16.19 -5.43 2.38
C SER A 327 -17.55 -5.04 2.96
N THR A 328 -18.60 -5.78 2.60
CA THR A 328 -19.93 -5.49 3.12
C THR A 328 -20.05 -5.84 4.62
N ALA A 329 -21.04 -5.24 5.30
CA ALA A 329 -21.30 -5.51 6.72
C ALA A 329 -21.66 -6.98 6.98
N GLU A 330 -22.34 -7.62 6.03
CA GLU A 330 -22.69 -9.05 6.08
C GLU A 330 -21.43 -9.92 6.07
N LEU A 331 -20.47 -9.64 5.21
CA LEU A 331 -19.20 -10.36 5.16
C LEU A 331 -18.36 -10.12 6.42
N LYS A 332 -18.46 -8.93 7.02
CA LYS A 332 -17.83 -8.64 8.32
C LYS A 332 -18.51 -9.35 9.48
N GLN A 333 -19.74 -9.87 9.29
CA GLN A 333 -20.48 -10.61 10.33
C GLN A 333 -20.52 -9.85 11.67
N LEU A 334 -20.81 -8.54 11.61
CA LEU A 334 -20.77 -7.65 12.78
C LEU A 334 -21.77 -8.08 13.88
N ASP A 335 -22.82 -8.78 13.54
CA ASP A 335 -23.85 -9.32 14.42
C ASP A 335 -23.46 -10.68 15.03
N VAL A 336 -22.72 -11.52 14.28
CA VAL A 336 -22.24 -12.84 14.74
C VAL A 336 -20.94 -12.73 15.53
N GLY A 337 -20.01 -11.92 15.03
CA GLY A 337 -18.75 -11.63 15.67
C GLY A 337 -17.75 -12.79 15.66
N ASP A 338 -17.85 -13.75 14.73
CA ASP A 338 -16.94 -14.88 14.62
C ASP A 338 -15.71 -14.49 13.79
N PHE A 339 -14.52 -14.50 14.41
CA PHE A 339 -13.28 -14.13 13.76
C PHE A 339 -12.80 -15.16 12.72
N GLN A 340 -13.25 -16.40 12.76
CA GLN A 340 -12.85 -17.39 11.75
C GLN A 340 -13.53 -17.13 10.42
N THR A 341 -14.85 -16.93 10.45
CA THR A 341 -15.68 -16.85 9.25
C THR A 341 -15.88 -15.44 8.71
N ALA A 342 -15.73 -14.40 9.54
CA ALA A 342 -15.79 -13.00 9.09
C ALA A 342 -14.70 -12.70 8.05
N TRP A 343 -15.01 -11.86 7.06
CA TRP A 343 -14.04 -11.40 6.06
C TRP A 343 -12.99 -10.46 6.68
N GLY A 344 -11.71 -10.61 6.28
CA GLY A 344 -10.61 -9.73 6.69
C GLY A 344 -10.58 -8.40 5.93
N GLY A 345 -9.80 -7.45 6.42
CA GLY A 345 -9.58 -6.14 5.81
C GLY A 345 -10.14 -4.98 6.63
N VAL A 346 -9.53 -3.82 6.53
CA VAL A 346 -9.90 -2.58 7.22
C VAL A 346 -10.19 -1.48 6.21
N SER A 347 -11.34 -0.80 6.36
CA SER A 347 -11.67 0.39 5.56
C SER A 347 -10.95 1.59 6.16
N SER A 348 -9.81 2.00 5.59
CA SER A 348 -8.87 2.91 6.25
C SER A 348 -8.48 4.15 5.46
N ILE A 349 -8.54 4.16 4.12
CA ILE A 349 -7.89 5.17 3.26
C ILE A 349 -8.24 6.62 3.63
N GLN A 350 -9.48 6.89 4.03
CA GLN A 350 -9.91 8.24 4.41
C GLN A 350 -9.28 8.74 5.71
N VAL A 351 -8.93 7.84 6.63
CA VAL A 351 -8.46 8.17 7.97
C VAL A 351 -7.02 7.75 8.24
N ALA A 352 -6.40 7.06 7.29
CA ALA A 352 -5.07 6.46 7.42
C ALA A 352 -4.01 7.49 7.82
N PHE A 353 -3.95 8.62 7.11
CA PHE A 353 -2.97 9.67 7.38
C PHE A 353 -3.17 10.31 8.76
N THR A 354 -4.41 10.70 9.09
CA THR A 354 -4.69 11.33 10.38
C THR A 354 -4.50 10.41 11.57
N ALA A 355 -4.53 9.09 11.35
CA ALA A 355 -4.28 8.11 12.42
C ALA A 355 -2.79 8.01 12.80
N VAL A 356 -1.87 8.34 11.88
CA VAL A 356 -0.40 8.21 12.10
C VAL A 356 0.33 9.55 12.19
N TRP A 357 -0.35 10.65 11.81
CA TRP A 357 0.18 12.01 11.93
C TRP A 357 0.15 12.47 13.41
#